data_398f834dadaba8c24109866e71e75f50
#
_entry.id   398f834dadaba8c24109866e71e75f50
#
_cell.length_a   1.000
_cell.length_b   1.000
_cell.length_c   1.000
_cell.angle_alpha   90.00
_cell.angle_beta   90.00
_cell.angle_gamma   90.00
#
_symmetry.space_group_name_H-M   'P 1'
#
loop_
_entity.id
_entity.type
_entity.pdbx_description
1 polymer ?
#
loop_
_entity_poly.entity_id
_entity_poly.type
_entity_poly.pdbx_seq_one_letter_code
_entity_poly.pdbx_strand_id
1 'polypeptide(L)'
;LEDPDVILVGEMRDLETIQLALTAAETGHLVLSTLHTSSAVKTIDRVIDVFPSGQKSQIRSMLSESLVAIIAQKLLQNKEGDGRIPASEMMIANPAIRNLIREDKIYQIPSLIQAGSQEGMHTLDQDLQRLLSQGVINREDALQIAEDPESFQKGIF
;
A
#
# COMPACT_ATOMS: atom_id res chain seq x y z
N LEU A 1 29.88 16.74 1.14
CA LEU A 1 28.81 15.94 0.52
C LEU A 1 28.56 14.78 1.46
N GLU A 2 27.51 14.87 2.24
CA GLU A 2 27.04 13.72 3.03
C GLU A 2 26.43 12.71 2.05
N ASP A 3 26.78 11.45 2.21
CA ASP A 3 26.22 10.34 1.44
C ASP A 3 25.11 9.71 2.32
N PRO A 4 23.82 10.10 2.13
CA PRO A 4 22.76 9.64 3.02
C PRO A 4 22.41 8.20 2.74
N ASP A 5 22.20 7.38 3.78
CA ASP A 5 21.68 6.02 3.65
C ASP A 5 20.16 6.00 3.48
N VAL A 6 19.48 7.01 4.01
CA VAL A 6 18.01 7.14 4.01
C VAL A 6 17.61 8.50 3.44
N ILE A 7 16.68 8.47 2.50
CA ILE A 7 16.13 9.67 1.85
C ILE A 7 14.65 9.75 2.15
N LEU A 8 14.18 10.87 2.67
CA LEU A 8 12.77 11.18 2.84
C LEU A 8 12.31 12.12 1.72
N VAL A 9 11.41 11.62 0.88
CA VAL A 9 10.69 12.41 -0.11
C VAL A 9 9.29 12.66 0.46
N GLY A 10 8.97 13.90 0.81
CA GLY A 10 7.73 14.22 1.51
C GLY A 10 6.48 13.72 0.79
N GLU A 11 6.42 13.90 -0.52
CA GLU A 11 5.33 13.42 -1.37
C GLU A 11 5.80 13.22 -2.82
N MET A 12 5.34 12.13 -3.44
CA MET A 12 5.57 11.86 -4.87
C MET A 12 4.34 12.24 -5.69
N ARG A 13 4.34 13.43 -6.32
CA ARG A 13 3.21 13.94 -7.09
C ARG A 13 3.38 13.82 -8.60
N ASP A 14 4.59 13.96 -9.08
CA ASP A 14 4.93 14.09 -10.50
C ASP A 14 5.97 13.06 -10.95
N LEU A 15 6.07 12.91 -12.24
CA LEU A 15 7.00 11.97 -12.89
C LEU A 15 8.45 12.20 -12.45
N GLU A 16 8.89 13.43 -12.38
CA GLU A 16 10.29 13.76 -12.07
C GLU A 16 10.66 13.31 -10.66
N THR A 17 9.81 13.60 -9.67
CA THR A 17 10.01 13.18 -8.28
C THR A 17 10.00 11.66 -8.14
N ILE A 18 9.07 10.98 -8.81
CA ILE A 18 8.98 9.51 -8.79
C ILE A 18 10.21 8.89 -9.46
N GLN A 19 10.66 9.43 -10.61
CA GLN A 19 11.86 8.96 -11.31
C GLN A 19 13.10 9.07 -10.42
N LEU A 20 13.29 10.21 -9.76
CA LEU A 20 14.40 10.42 -8.83
C LEU A 20 14.36 9.47 -7.63
N ALA A 21 13.17 9.23 -7.06
CA ALA A 21 12.97 8.31 -5.95
C ALA A 21 13.33 6.86 -6.36
N LEU A 22 12.86 6.40 -7.50
CA LEU A 22 13.20 5.07 -8.05
C LEU A 22 14.69 4.93 -8.30
N THR A 23 15.32 5.93 -8.91
CA THR A 23 16.76 5.93 -9.18
C THR A 23 17.57 5.88 -7.89
N ALA A 24 17.20 6.65 -6.88
CA ALA A 24 17.84 6.63 -5.56
C ALA A 24 17.71 5.24 -4.90
N ALA A 25 16.53 4.63 -4.97
CA ALA A 25 16.30 3.28 -4.44
C ALA A 25 17.15 2.22 -5.14
N GLU A 26 17.27 2.28 -6.47
CA GLU A 26 18.14 1.36 -7.25
C GLU A 26 19.63 1.50 -6.90
N THR A 27 20.06 2.69 -6.52
CA THR A 27 21.46 2.96 -6.14
C THR A 27 21.76 2.64 -4.67
N GLY A 28 20.87 1.96 -3.98
CA GLY A 28 21.09 1.40 -2.64
C GLY A 28 20.60 2.25 -1.48
N HIS A 29 19.87 3.35 -1.74
CA HIS A 29 19.28 4.16 -0.68
C HIS A 29 17.92 3.59 -0.23
N LEU A 30 17.61 3.69 1.06
CA LEU A 30 16.25 3.51 1.54
C LEU A 30 15.47 4.81 1.31
N VAL A 31 14.47 4.76 0.43
CA VAL A 31 13.61 5.90 0.14
C VAL A 31 12.27 5.74 0.84
N LEU A 32 11.91 6.72 1.66
CA LEU A 32 10.59 6.82 2.30
C LEU A 32 9.82 7.96 1.64
N SER A 33 8.59 7.68 1.23
CA SER A 33 7.74 8.70 0.60
C SER A 33 6.26 8.45 0.86
N THR A 34 5.43 9.45 0.54
CA THR A 34 3.99 9.35 0.64
C THR A 34 3.30 9.59 -0.70
N LEU A 35 2.18 8.90 -0.88
CA LEU A 35 1.21 9.13 -1.95
C LEU A 35 -0.20 9.14 -1.32
N HIS A 36 -1.12 9.90 -1.92
CA HIS A 36 -2.51 9.93 -1.48
C HIS A 36 -3.33 8.87 -2.21
N THR A 37 -3.22 7.62 -1.74
CA THR A 37 -3.91 6.45 -2.28
C THR A 37 -4.54 5.62 -1.17
N SER A 38 -5.56 4.85 -1.51
CA SER A 38 -6.36 4.09 -0.54
C SER A 38 -5.97 2.62 -0.42
N SER A 39 -5.07 2.11 -1.27
CA SER A 39 -4.62 0.72 -1.25
C SER A 39 -3.22 0.56 -1.83
N ALA A 40 -2.59 -0.58 -1.57
CA ALA A 40 -1.29 -0.93 -2.13
C ALA A 40 -1.32 -1.01 -3.66
N VAL A 41 -2.35 -1.64 -4.23
CA VAL A 41 -2.51 -1.75 -5.70
C VAL A 41 -2.65 -0.38 -6.34
N LYS A 42 -3.49 0.49 -5.79
CA LYS A 42 -3.65 1.86 -6.30
C LYS A 42 -2.37 2.70 -6.18
N THR A 43 -1.55 2.42 -5.17
CA THR A 43 -0.23 3.05 -5.03
C THR A 43 0.70 2.64 -6.17
N ILE A 44 0.77 1.34 -6.45
CA ILE A 44 1.59 0.80 -7.55
C ILE A 44 1.13 1.37 -8.90
N ASP A 45 -0.18 1.34 -9.16
CA ASP A 45 -0.77 1.93 -10.37
C ASP A 45 -0.37 3.39 -10.53
N ARG A 46 -0.53 4.18 -9.47
CA ARG A 46 -0.23 5.61 -9.53
C ARG A 46 1.24 5.90 -9.83
N VAL A 47 2.15 5.10 -9.26
CA VAL A 47 3.58 5.24 -9.56
C VAL A 47 3.88 4.95 -11.04
N ILE A 48 3.25 3.92 -11.60
CA ILE A 48 3.47 3.49 -12.98
C ILE A 48 2.78 4.43 -13.98
N ASP A 49 1.57 4.89 -13.66
CA ASP A 49 0.71 5.63 -14.59
C ASP A 49 1.19 7.04 -14.94
N VAL A 50 2.07 7.63 -14.14
CA VAL A 50 2.66 8.94 -14.48
C VAL A 50 3.64 8.86 -15.64
N PHE A 51 4.13 7.66 -15.98
CA PHE A 51 5.09 7.46 -17.07
C PHE A 51 4.41 7.22 -18.42
N PRO A 52 5.05 7.63 -19.52
CA PRO A 52 4.59 7.30 -20.87
C PRO A 52 4.52 5.79 -21.08
N SER A 53 3.58 5.32 -21.93
CA SER A 53 3.33 3.91 -22.18
C SER A 53 4.60 3.12 -22.57
N GLY A 54 5.49 3.72 -23.34
CA GLY A 54 6.75 3.09 -23.77
C GLY A 54 7.77 2.88 -22.63
N GLN A 55 7.58 3.50 -21.48
CA GLN A 55 8.46 3.38 -20.31
C GLN A 55 7.88 2.49 -19.20
N LYS A 56 6.57 2.21 -19.23
CA LYS A 56 5.88 1.52 -18.14
C LYS A 56 6.48 0.15 -17.81
N SER A 57 6.89 -0.63 -18.81
CA SER A 57 7.52 -1.94 -18.59
C SER A 57 8.83 -1.83 -17.81
N GLN A 58 9.67 -0.85 -18.14
CA GLN A 58 10.91 -0.58 -17.42
C GLN A 58 10.63 -0.14 -15.97
N ILE A 59 9.65 0.74 -15.78
CA ILE A 59 9.26 1.22 -14.45
C ILE A 59 8.73 0.08 -13.58
N ARG A 60 7.92 -0.84 -14.13
CA ARG A 60 7.49 -2.04 -13.42
C ARG A 60 8.67 -2.90 -12.96
N SER A 61 9.66 -3.09 -13.82
CA SER A 61 10.87 -3.83 -13.46
C SER A 61 11.61 -3.15 -12.31
N MET A 62 11.90 -1.85 -12.44
CA MET A 62 12.57 -1.06 -11.40
C MET A 62 11.82 -1.11 -10.07
N LEU A 63 10.51 -0.86 -10.10
CA LEU A 63 9.66 -0.88 -8.91
C LEU A 63 9.61 -2.28 -8.27
N SER A 64 9.51 -3.33 -9.08
CA SER A 64 9.48 -4.71 -8.59
C SER A 64 10.74 -5.11 -7.83
N GLU A 65 11.87 -4.52 -8.17
CA GLU A 65 13.16 -4.81 -7.53
C GLU A 65 13.40 -3.93 -6.29
N SER A 66 13.02 -2.67 -6.34
CA SER A 66 13.33 -1.69 -5.28
C SER A 66 12.24 -1.54 -4.22
N LEU A 67 10.97 -1.87 -4.51
CA LEU A 67 9.88 -1.75 -3.55
C LEU A 67 10.07 -2.69 -2.35
N VAL A 68 9.97 -2.15 -1.15
CA VAL A 68 10.08 -2.92 0.10
C VAL A 68 8.69 -3.18 0.69
N ALA A 69 7.91 -2.14 0.92
CA ALA A 69 6.58 -2.23 1.51
C ALA A 69 5.71 -1.05 1.11
N ILE A 70 4.40 -1.24 1.20
CA ILE A 70 3.40 -0.17 1.10
C ILE A 70 2.47 -0.28 2.30
N ILE A 71 2.27 0.85 2.97
CA ILE A 71 1.27 1.01 4.03
C ILE A 71 0.24 2.01 3.53
N ALA A 72 -0.98 1.55 3.28
CA ALA A 72 -2.11 2.41 2.99
C ALA A 72 -2.98 2.53 4.25
N GLN A 73 -3.51 3.71 4.52
CA GLN A 73 -4.30 3.92 5.72
C GLN A 73 -5.54 4.76 5.47
N LYS A 74 -6.58 4.50 6.25
CA LYS A 74 -7.78 5.32 6.38
C LYS A 74 -8.03 5.66 7.84
N LEU A 75 -8.53 6.84 8.11
CA LEU A 75 -8.87 7.26 9.48
C LEU A 75 -10.38 7.13 9.68
N LEU A 76 -10.76 6.42 10.75
CA LEU A 76 -12.13 6.32 11.22
C LEU A 76 -12.29 7.09 12.53
N GLN A 77 -13.53 7.49 12.81
CA GLN A 77 -13.89 7.95 14.14
C GLN A 77 -13.81 6.77 15.12
N ASN A 78 -13.29 7.02 16.31
CA ASN A 78 -13.36 6.02 17.39
C ASN A 78 -14.80 5.86 17.88
N LYS A 79 -15.05 4.77 18.63
CA LYS A 79 -16.40 4.45 19.09
C LYS A 79 -17.00 5.53 20.01
N GLU A 80 -16.17 6.22 20.78
CA GLU A 80 -16.60 7.32 21.66
C GLU A 80 -16.89 8.61 20.91
N GLY A 81 -16.41 8.77 19.68
CA GLY A 81 -16.64 9.93 18.85
C GLY A 81 -15.75 11.14 19.16
N ASP A 82 -14.74 10.98 20.00
CA ASP A 82 -13.85 12.05 20.47
C ASP A 82 -12.44 12.01 19.83
N GLY A 83 -12.16 11.01 19.00
CA GLY A 83 -10.87 10.84 18.33
C GLY A 83 -10.96 10.04 17.03
N ARG A 84 -9.80 9.79 16.44
CA ARG A 84 -9.66 9.00 15.20
C ARG A 84 -8.71 7.83 15.39
N ILE A 85 -9.02 6.73 14.72
CA ILE A 85 -8.23 5.50 14.71
C ILE A 85 -7.84 5.19 13.26
N PRO A 86 -6.57 4.89 12.98
CA PRO A 86 -6.14 4.44 11.68
C PRO A 86 -6.51 2.96 11.47
N ALA A 87 -7.11 2.67 10.33
CA ALA A 87 -7.15 1.33 9.76
C ALA A 87 -6.19 1.27 8.59
N SER A 88 -5.45 0.18 8.43
CA SER A 88 -4.38 0.08 7.46
C SER A 88 -4.44 -1.18 6.61
N GLU A 89 -3.87 -1.09 5.43
CA GLU A 89 -3.43 -2.21 4.61
C GLU A 89 -1.92 -2.24 4.63
N MET A 90 -1.32 -3.41 4.83
CA MET A 90 0.12 -3.62 4.82
C MET A 90 0.50 -4.63 3.74
N MET A 91 1.30 -4.19 2.78
CA MET A 91 1.89 -5.04 1.76
C MET A 91 3.41 -5.08 1.93
N ILE A 92 3.97 -6.27 1.93
CA ILE A 92 5.42 -6.49 1.87
C ILE A 92 5.75 -7.09 0.50
N ALA A 93 6.70 -6.47 -0.22
CA ALA A 93 7.08 -6.89 -1.55
C ALA A 93 7.92 -8.18 -1.50
N ASN A 94 7.27 -9.31 -1.22
CA ASN A 94 7.87 -10.63 -1.31
C ASN A 94 8.09 -11.05 -2.77
N PRO A 95 8.81 -12.15 -3.06
CA PRO A 95 9.09 -12.58 -4.43
C PRO A 95 7.83 -12.77 -5.30
N ALA A 96 6.74 -13.27 -4.74
CA ALA A 96 5.48 -13.46 -5.47
C ALA A 96 4.87 -12.13 -5.90
N ILE A 97 4.79 -11.15 -4.99
CA ILE A 97 4.28 -9.80 -5.29
C ILE A 97 5.18 -9.09 -6.30
N ARG A 98 6.51 -9.18 -6.15
CA ARG A 98 7.47 -8.62 -7.13
C ARG A 98 7.22 -9.15 -8.54
N ASN A 99 6.96 -10.44 -8.66
CA ASN A 99 6.66 -11.05 -9.96
C ASN A 99 5.36 -10.52 -10.56
N LEU A 100 4.30 -10.36 -9.75
CA LEU A 100 3.03 -9.78 -10.22
C LEU A 100 3.18 -8.33 -10.69
N ILE A 101 4.00 -7.52 -10.02
CA ILE A 101 4.29 -6.15 -10.45
C ILE A 101 5.02 -6.17 -11.81
N ARG A 102 6.04 -7.00 -11.96
CA ARG A 102 6.83 -7.11 -13.19
C ARG A 102 5.97 -7.56 -14.39
N GLU A 103 5.05 -8.50 -14.16
CA GLU A 103 4.19 -9.07 -15.19
C GLU A 103 2.91 -8.27 -15.47
N ASP A 104 2.71 -7.12 -14.83
CA ASP A 104 1.46 -6.32 -14.95
C ASP A 104 0.20 -7.05 -14.50
N LYS A 105 0.34 -7.88 -13.46
CA LYS A 105 -0.76 -8.67 -12.87
C LYS A 105 -1.08 -8.24 -11.44
N ILE A 106 -1.00 -6.93 -11.16
CA ILE A 106 -1.19 -6.38 -9.82
C ILE A 106 -2.59 -6.61 -9.25
N TYR A 107 -3.58 -6.87 -10.09
CA TYR A 107 -4.94 -7.25 -9.67
C TYR A 107 -5.00 -8.54 -8.82
N GLN A 108 -3.95 -9.36 -8.85
CA GLN A 108 -3.82 -10.57 -8.02
C GLN A 108 -3.16 -10.29 -6.65
N ILE A 109 -2.59 -9.12 -6.44
CA ILE A 109 -1.89 -8.77 -5.19
C ILE A 109 -2.80 -8.84 -3.96
N PRO A 110 -4.07 -8.37 -3.98
CA PRO A 110 -4.94 -8.41 -2.80
C PRO A 110 -5.07 -9.80 -2.18
N SER A 111 -5.15 -10.85 -3.00
CA SER A 111 -5.22 -12.24 -2.50
C SER A 111 -3.95 -12.66 -1.78
N LEU A 112 -2.77 -12.21 -2.25
CA LEU A 112 -1.50 -12.48 -1.57
C LEU A 112 -1.36 -11.71 -0.26
N ILE A 113 -1.84 -10.48 -0.20
CA ILE A 113 -1.88 -9.69 1.05
C ILE A 113 -2.77 -10.40 2.06
N GLN A 114 -3.97 -10.81 1.66
CA GLN A 114 -4.92 -11.52 2.52
C GLN A 114 -4.35 -12.80 3.11
N ALA A 115 -3.59 -13.56 2.34
CA ALA A 115 -2.96 -14.81 2.76
C ALA A 115 -1.64 -14.60 3.51
N GLY A 116 -1.07 -13.40 3.50
CA GLY A 116 0.29 -13.10 3.95
C GLY A 116 0.44 -12.72 5.42
N SER A 117 -0.46 -13.15 6.29
CA SER A 117 -0.42 -12.76 7.72
C SER A 117 0.86 -13.18 8.44
N GLN A 118 1.46 -14.31 8.07
CA GLN A 118 2.73 -14.76 8.65
C GLN A 118 3.92 -13.86 8.26
N GLU A 119 3.82 -13.16 7.15
CA GLU A 119 4.81 -12.19 6.70
C GLU A 119 4.52 -10.75 7.21
N GLY A 120 3.48 -10.57 8.02
CA GLY A 120 3.06 -9.28 8.54
C GLY A 120 2.13 -8.48 7.61
N MET A 121 1.63 -9.10 6.54
CA MET A 121 0.66 -8.47 5.63
C MET A 121 -0.77 -8.59 6.15
N HIS A 122 -1.58 -7.60 5.86
CA HIS A 122 -3.02 -7.64 6.06
C HIS A 122 -3.74 -6.68 5.10
N THR A 123 -4.97 -7.02 4.74
CA THR A 123 -5.85 -6.12 3.98
C THR A 123 -6.49 -5.09 4.90
N LEU A 124 -7.04 -4.01 4.31
CA LEU A 124 -7.83 -3.03 5.06
C LEU A 124 -8.99 -3.70 5.79
N ASP A 125 -9.72 -4.61 5.13
CA ASP A 125 -10.89 -5.27 5.72
C ASP A 125 -10.52 -6.18 6.89
N GLN A 126 -9.39 -6.88 6.83
CA GLN A 126 -8.84 -7.64 7.96
C GLN A 126 -8.52 -6.74 9.14
N ASP A 127 -7.93 -5.57 8.90
CA ASP A 127 -7.60 -4.61 9.97
C ASP A 127 -8.87 -3.99 10.57
N LEU A 128 -9.86 -3.65 9.75
CA LEU A 128 -11.18 -3.21 10.21
C LEU A 128 -11.85 -4.25 11.11
N GLN A 129 -11.77 -5.53 10.73
CA GLN A 129 -12.32 -6.61 11.54
C GLN A 129 -11.61 -6.73 12.88
N ARG A 130 -10.29 -6.59 12.90
CA ARG A 130 -9.48 -6.55 14.13
C ARG A 130 -9.92 -5.40 15.04
N LEU A 131 -10.03 -4.18 14.48
CA LEU A 131 -10.45 -2.98 15.23
C LEU A 131 -11.89 -3.12 15.77
N LEU A 132 -12.79 -3.72 14.99
CA LEU A 132 -14.16 -3.99 15.38
C LEU A 132 -14.21 -5.02 16.53
N SER A 133 -13.42 -6.07 16.49
CA SER A 133 -13.33 -7.07 17.54
C SER A 133 -12.75 -6.52 18.84
N GLN A 134 -11.90 -5.51 18.76
CA GLN A 134 -11.38 -4.75 19.91
C GLN A 134 -12.40 -3.75 20.48
N GLY A 135 -13.51 -3.52 19.78
CA GLY A 135 -14.57 -2.61 20.23
C GLY A 135 -14.21 -1.13 20.15
N VAL A 136 -13.20 -0.75 19.34
CA VAL A 136 -12.69 0.62 19.25
C VAL A 136 -13.30 1.44 18.09
N ILE A 137 -14.00 0.77 17.19
CA ILE A 137 -14.74 1.39 16.06
C ILE A 137 -16.17 0.86 16.00
N ASN A 138 -17.07 1.59 15.31
CA ASN A 138 -18.43 1.14 15.05
C ASN A 138 -18.50 0.32 13.77
N ARG A 139 -19.42 -0.66 13.73
CA ARG A 139 -19.63 -1.51 12.55
C ARG A 139 -20.09 -0.73 11.32
N GLU A 140 -20.94 0.28 11.50
CA GLU A 140 -21.42 1.12 10.41
C GLU A 140 -20.31 1.90 9.74
N ASP A 141 -19.41 2.50 10.53
CA ASP A 141 -18.26 3.24 10.03
C ASP A 141 -17.29 2.30 9.28
N ALA A 142 -17.06 1.11 9.80
CA ALA A 142 -16.24 0.10 9.13
C ALA A 142 -16.81 -0.31 7.78
N LEU A 143 -18.11 -0.56 7.69
CA LEU A 143 -18.80 -0.94 6.44
C LEU A 143 -18.72 0.14 5.36
N GLN A 144 -18.73 1.41 5.73
CA GLN A 144 -18.63 2.52 4.77
C GLN A 144 -17.29 2.59 4.05
N ILE A 145 -16.22 2.07 4.67
CA ILE A 145 -14.86 2.16 4.13
C ILE A 145 -14.27 0.81 3.73
N ALA A 146 -14.94 -0.30 4.05
CA ALA A 146 -14.52 -1.64 3.64
C ALA A 146 -14.39 -1.74 2.12
N GLU A 147 -13.37 -2.44 1.66
CA GLU A 147 -13.14 -2.69 0.22
C GLU A 147 -14.17 -3.69 -0.33
N ASP A 148 -14.54 -4.69 0.45
CA ASP A 148 -15.61 -5.65 0.15
C ASP A 148 -16.64 -5.70 1.30
N PRO A 149 -17.63 -4.79 1.30
CA PRO A 149 -18.64 -4.72 2.37
C PRO A 149 -19.45 -6.00 2.55
N GLU A 150 -19.69 -6.76 1.47
CA GLU A 150 -20.46 -8.00 1.56
C GLU A 150 -19.70 -9.09 2.29
N SER A 151 -18.44 -9.32 1.93
CA SER A 151 -17.56 -10.27 2.63
C SER A 151 -17.29 -9.81 4.06
N PHE A 152 -17.12 -8.51 4.28
CA PHE A 152 -16.95 -7.94 5.60
C PHE A 152 -18.16 -8.21 6.50
N GLN A 153 -19.39 -8.06 6.00
CA GLN A 153 -20.62 -8.38 6.75
C GLN A 153 -20.69 -9.86 7.16
N LYS A 154 -20.23 -10.75 6.28
CA LYS A 154 -20.25 -12.20 6.51
C LYS A 154 -19.08 -12.70 7.38
N GLY A 155 -18.08 -11.85 7.66
CA GLY A 155 -16.87 -12.22 8.39
C GLY A 155 -15.99 -13.22 7.63
N ILE A 156 -15.97 -13.16 6.31
CA ILE A 156 -15.19 -14.05 5.44
C ILE A 156 -13.90 -13.32 5.03
N PHE A 157 -12.76 -13.75 5.62
CA PHE A 157 -11.43 -13.23 5.30
C PHE A 157 -10.38 -14.33 5.28
#